data_4b13fe46ed5b79b0133c160eab9fd2ee
#
_entry.id   4b13fe46ed5b79b0133c160eab9fd2ee
#
_cell.length_a   1.000
_cell.length_b   1.000
_cell.length_c   1.000
_cell.angle_alpha   90.00
_cell.angle_beta   90.00
_cell.angle_gamma   90.00
#
_symmetry.space_group_name_H-M   'P 1'
#
loop_
_entity.id
_entity.type
_entity.pdbx_description
1 polymer ?
#
loop_
_entity_poly.entity_id
_entity_poly.type
_entity_poly.pdbx_seq_one_letter_code
_entity_poly.pdbx_strand_id
1 'polypeptide(L)' 'MIAILKTVNPATLNFAQAVLKEADIPFFVMDQNVSIIEGSIGIIPRRLMVVDEDAEDAREALQVAGLGDEIHNS' A
#
# COMPACT_ATOMS: atom_id res chain seq x y z
N MET A 1 -11.05 -7.15 -2.96
CA MET A 1 -9.82 -6.52 -2.45
C MET A 1 -9.72 -5.09 -2.92
N ILE A 2 -9.22 -4.25 -2.06
CA ILE A 2 -9.15 -2.81 -2.31
C ILE A 2 -7.74 -2.32 -2.06
N ALA A 3 -7.23 -1.47 -2.94
CA ALA A 3 -5.96 -0.80 -2.72
C ALA A 3 -6.17 0.37 -1.77
N ILE A 4 -5.51 0.34 -0.63
CA ILE A 4 -5.64 1.42 0.34
C ILE A 4 -4.45 2.38 0.32
N LEU A 5 -3.39 1.99 -0.35
CA LEU A 5 -2.21 2.83 -0.45
C LEU A 5 -1.47 2.48 -1.73
N LYS A 6 -0.98 3.50 -2.40
CA LYS A 6 -0.21 3.33 -3.61
C LYS A 6 0.98 4.25 -3.51
N THR A 7 2.16 3.70 -3.62
CA THR A 7 3.35 4.50 -3.44
C THR A 7 4.51 3.94 -4.24
N VAL A 8 5.40 4.83 -4.65
CA VAL A 8 6.67 4.44 -5.27
C VAL A 8 7.79 4.45 -4.25
N ASN A 9 7.53 4.89 -3.05
CA ASN A 9 8.54 5.02 -2.01
C ASN A 9 8.60 3.76 -1.16
N PRO A 10 9.70 3.00 -1.24
CA PRO A 10 9.79 1.76 -0.46
C PRO A 10 9.74 1.98 1.04
N ALA A 11 10.22 3.10 1.53
CA ALA A 11 10.17 3.38 2.96
C ALA A 11 8.73 3.58 3.42
N THR A 12 7.93 4.28 2.64
CA THR A 12 6.51 4.47 2.94
C THR A 12 5.79 3.13 2.94
N LEU A 13 6.08 2.30 1.95
CA LEU A 13 5.44 0.99 1.86
C LEU A 13 5.80 0.12 3.05
N ASN A 14 7.07 0.09 3.43
CA ASN A 14 7.52 -0.71 4.56
C ASN A 14 6.87 -0.25 5.86
N PHE A 15 6.77 1.05 6.04
CA PHE A 15 6.13 1.60 7.22
C PHE A 15 4.65 1.23 7.28
N ALA A 16 3.97 1.35 6.14
CA ALA A 16 2.55 1.02 6.07
C ALA A 16 2.31 -0.46 6.39
N GLN A 17 3.18 -1.33 5.87
CA GLN A 17 3.07 -2.75 6.18
C GLN A 17 3.23 -3.01 7.67
N ALA A 18 4.18 -2.34 8.30
CA ALA A 18 4.39 -2.50 9.73
C ALA A 18 3.17 -2.04 10.53
N VAL A 19 2.56 -0.96 10.10
CA VAL A 19 1.36 -0.44 10.75
C VAL A 19 0.22 -1.46 10.69
N LEU A 20 -0.01 -2.03 9.52
CA LEU A 20 -1.08 -3.01 9.37
C LEU A 20 -0.79 -4.29 10.14
N LYS A 21 0.46 -4.68 10.21
CA LYS A 21 0.87 -5.84 10.99
C LYS A 21 0.58 -5.64 12.46
N GLU A 22 0.90 -4.45 12.97
CA GLU A 22 0.61 -4.10 14.35
C GLU A 22 -0.88 -4.14 14.63
N ALA A 23 -1.68 -3.76 13.66
CA ALA A 23 -3.12 -3.72 13.82
C ALA A 23 -3.79 -5.06 13.53
N ASP A 24 -3.00 -6.09 13.23
CA ASP A 24 -3.51 -7.42 12.89
C ASP A 24 -4.42 -7.42 11.66
N ILE A 25 -4.12 -6.57 10.71
CA ILE A 25 -4.89 -6.50 9.47
C ILE A 25 -4.12 -7.20 8.36
N PRO A 26 -4.67 -8.26 7.78
CA PRO A 26 -4.00 -8.93 6.67
C PRO A 26 -3.93 -8.03 5.44
N PHE A 27 -2.84 -8.13 4.72
CA PHE A 27 -2.63 -7.30 3.54
C PHE A 27 -1.83 -8.04 2.49
N PHE A 28 -1.87 -7.50 1.27
CA PHE A 28 -1.05 -7.93 0.16
C PHE A 28 -0.35 -6.75 -0.42
N VAL A 29 0.87 -6.95 -0.89
CA VAL A 29 1.55 -5.95 -1.71
C VAL A 29 1.48 -6.41 -3.15
N MET A 30 0.85 -5.60 -3.99
CA MET A 30 0.78 -5.90 -5.40
C MET A 30 1.77 -5.04 -6.13
N ASP A 31 2.72 -5.69 -6.76
CA ASP A 31 3.65 -5.06 -7.66
C ASP A 31 3.11 -5.21 -9.06
N GLN A 32 3.13 -4.14 -9.82
CA GLN A 32 2.90 -4.31 -11.22
C GLN A 32 4.09 -5.01 -11.80
N ASN A 33 3.83 -6.21 -12.22
CA ASN A 33 4.86 -7.01 -12.83
C ASN A 33 5.10 -6.51 -14.23
N VAL A 34 5.60 -5.32 -14.33
CA VAL A 34 5.92 -4.79 -15.62
C VAL A 34 7.29 -5.27 -15.95
N SER A 35 7.38 -6.08 -16.94
CA SER A 35 8.68 -6.41 -17.42
C SER A 35 9.27 -5.11 -17.92
N ILE A 36 10.32 -4.73 -17.32
CA ILE A 36 11.02 -3.56 -17.71
C ILE A 36 11.76 -3.86 -18.97
N ILE A 37 11.09 -3.69 -20.03
CA ILE A 37 11.70 -3.90 -21.31
C ILE A 37 12.34 -2.62 -21.69
N GLU A 38 13.41 -2.71 -22.36
CA GLU A 38 14.09 -1.57 -22.95
C GLU A 38 14.62 -0.57 -21.95
N GLY A 39 14.99 -1.03 -20.81
CA GLY A 39 15.63 -0.16 -19.86
C GLY A 39 14.78 0.98 -19.40
N SER A 40 13.51 0.92 -19.67
CA SER A 40 12.64 1.92 -19.14
C SER A 40 12.50 1.64 -17.65
N ILE A 41 13.34 2.27 -16.91
CA ILE A 41 13.33 2.11 -15.49
C ILE A 41 12.27 3.04 -14.96
N GLY A 42 11.07 2.70 -15.19
CA GLY A 42 9.98 3.44 -14.61
C GLY A 42 9.91 3.13 -13.14
N ILE A 43 9.62 4.13 -12.37
CA ILE A 43 9.28 3.91 -10.97
C ILE A 43 7.94 3.23 -10.96
N ILE A 44 7.90 2.01 -10.51
CA ILE A 44 6.68 1.22 -10.53
C ILE A 44 5.98 1.37 -9.19
N PRO A 45 4.79 1.96 -9.17
CA PRO A 45 4.06 2.08 -7.91
C PRO A 45 3.63 0.72 -7.40
N ARG A 46 3.76 0.54 -6.12
CA ARG A 46 3.27 -0.65 -5.45
C ARG A 46 2.00 -0.33 -4.71
N ARG A 47 1.10 -1.28 -4.68
CA ARG A 47 -0.19 -1.10 -4.04
C ARG A 47 -0.28 -2.00 -2.81
N LEU A 48 -0.78 -1.41 -1.74
CA LEU A 48 -1.05 -2.16 -0.53
C LEU A 48 -2.54 -2.46 -0.53
N MET A 49 -2.85 -3.74 -0.58
CA MET A 49 -4.23 -4.21 -0.74
C MET A 49 -4.73 -4.88 0.51
N VAL A 50 -5.98 -4.69 0.82
CA VAL A 50 -6.65 -5.43 1.90
C VAL A 50 -7.99 -5.92 1.41
N VAL A 51 -8.59 -6.85 2.13
CA VAL A 51 -9.95 -7.28 1.81
C VAL A 51 -10.91 -6.13 2.09
N ASP A 52 -12.04 -6.13 1.40
CA ASP A 52 -12.99 -5.03 1.47
C ASP A 52 -13.46 -4.77 2.90
N GLU A 53 -13.67 -5.81 3.67
CA GLU A 53 -14.15 -5.68 5.04
C GLU A 53 -13.16 -4.97 5.95
N ASP A 54 -11.87 -5.07 5.62
CA ASP A 54 -10.82 -4.47 6.44
C ASP A 54 -10.41 -3.08 5.96
N ALA A 55 -10.96 -2.63 4.85
CA ALA A 55 -10.49 -1.40 4.22
C ALA A 55 -10.60 -0.19 5.13
N GLU A 56 -11.72 -0.06 5.82
CA GLU A 56 -11.95 1.08 6.68
C GLU A 56 -10.99 1.09 7.86
N ASP A 57 -10.84 -0.06 8.50
CA ASP A 57 -9.92 -0.18 9.64
C ASP A 57 -8.48 0.05 9.19
N ALA A 58 -8.14 -0.44 8.02
CA ALA A 58 -6.79 -0.26 7.48
C ALA A 58 -6.50 1.21 7.21
N ARG A 59 -7.45 1.91 6.61
CA ARG A 59 -7.29 3.34 6.36
C ARG A 59 -7.13 4.11 7.65
N GLU A 60 -7.92 3.78 8.65
CA GLU A 60 -7.83 4.43 9.94
C GLU A 60 -6.47 4.20 10.58
N ALA A 61 -5.99 2.98 10.56
CA ALA A 61 -4.69 2.66 11.13
C ALA A 61 -3.57 3.44 10.45
N LEU A 62 -3.62 3.55 9.12
CA LEU A 62 -2.63 4.29 8.37
C LEU A 62 -2.72 5.79 8.65
N GLN A 63 -3.93 6.29 8.79
CA GLN A 63 -4.15 7.70 9.08
C GLN A 63 -3.59 8.08 10.44
N VAL A 64 -3.84 7.25 11.45
CA VAL A 64 -3.31 7.47 12.78
C VAL A 64 -1.79 7.45 12.78
N ALA A 65 -1.21 6.65 11.91
CA ALA A 65 0.24 6.55 11.79
C ALA A 65 0.87 7.71 11.00
N GLY A 66 0.06 8.64 10.51
CA GLY A 66 0.58 9.78 9.78
C GLY A 66 0.65 9.60 8.28
N LEU A 67 0.05 8.56 7.76
CA LEU A 67 0.08 8.28 6.32
C LEU A 67 -1.19 8.72 5.61
N GLY A 68 -1.95 9.60 6.23
CA GLY A 68 -3.23 10.03 5.66
C GLY A 68 -3.15 10.56 4.23
N ASP A 69 -2.08 11.27 3.92
CA ASP A 69 -1.89 11.84 2.59
C ASP A 69 -1.56 10.79 1.54
N GLU A 70 -1.14 9.61 1.96
CA GLU A 70 -0.75 8.54 1.06
C GLU A 70 -1.89 7.56 0.79
N ILE A 71 -2.97 7.70 1.52
CA ILE A 71 -4.07 6.75 1.40
C ILE A 71 -4.76 6.92 0.06
N HIS A 72 -4.98 5.79 -0.59
CA HIS A 72 -5.64 5.74 -1.88
C HIS A 72 -7.10 5.34 -1.68
N ASN A 73 -8.00 6.18 -2.14
CA ASN A 73 -9.43 5.89 -2.09
C ASN A 73 -9.89 5.53 -3.49
N SER A 74 -10.03 4.29 -3.76
CA SER A 74 -10.55 3.88 -5.05
C SER A 74 -11.96 3.35 -4.91
#